data_a1693e1a880562e1c99d19387602dfe6
#
_entry.id   a1693e1a880562e1c99d19387602dfe6
#
_cell.length_a   1.000
_cell.length_b   1.000
_cell.length_c   1.000
_cell.angle_alpha   90.00
_cell.angle_beta   90.00
_cell.angle_gamma   90.00
#
_symmetry.space_group_name_H-M   'P 1'
#
loop_
_entity.id
_entity.type
_entity.pdbx_description
1 polymer ?
#
loop_
_entity_poly.entity_id
_entity_poly.type
_entity_poly.pdbx_seq_one_letter_code
_entity_poly.pdbx_strand_id
1 'polypeptide(L)'
;MISKSIVAAGALLFVATAAQAQMPPTNFDQAAYITCKQAHAMQPEARKTLAIFLAEHASRYHGVAIPDGAEGAQIAYLVRGGCTLAPDAYLFTVIDRAILAEMTKLPKRQ
;
A
#
# COMPACT_ATOMS: atom_id res chain seq x y z
N MET A 1 19.03 36.56 -23.24
CA MET A 1 18.74 35.41 -24.13
C MET A 1 19.15 34.08 -23.49
N ILE A 2 20.26 34.00 -22.85
CA ILE A 2 20.74 32.76 -22.21
C ILE A 2 19.87 32.37 -21.04
N SER A 3 19.28 33.34 -20.34
CA SER A 3 18.45 33.10 -19.15
C SER A 3 17.16 32.30 -19.43
N LYS A 4 16.65 32.34 -20.65
CA LYS A 4 15.41 31.61 -20.99
C LYS A 4 15.61 30.12 -21.01
N SER A 5 16.77 29.64 -21.42
CA SER A 5 17.08 28.20 -21.42
C SER A 5 17.19 27.61 -20.04
N ILE A 6 17.71 28.39 -19.09
CA ILE A 6 17.89 27.94 -17.71
C ILE A 6 16.53 27.71 -17.02
N VAL A 7 15.57 28.58 -17.29
CA VAL A 7 14.23 28.48 -16.68
C VAL A 7 13.52 27.21 -17.16
N ALA A 8 13.63 26.86 -18.44
CA ALA A 8 13.01 25.65 -18.97
C ALA A 8 13.58 24.38 -18.34
N ALA A 9 14.88 24.31 -18.12
CA ALA A 9 15.53 23.17 -17.48
C ALA A 9 15.04 22.96 -16.05
N GLY A 10 14.85 24.04 -15.29
CA GLY A 10 14.34 23.96 -13.93
C GLY A 10 12.94 23.40 -13.85
N ALA A 11 12.06 23.77 -14.78
CA ALA A 11 10.69 23.28 -14.81
C ALA A 11 10.63 21.76 -15.07
N LEU A 12 11.47 21.24 -15.96
CA LEU A 12 11.50 19.81 -16.27
C LEU A 12 11.94 18.97 -15.05
N LEU A 13 12.93 19.43 -14.31
CA LEU A 13 13.40 18.73 -13.12
C LEU A 13 12.31 18.64 -12.05
N PHE A 14 11.54 19.71 -11.87
CA PHE A 14 10.46 19.72 -10.89
C PHE A 14 9.38 18.68 -11.21
N VAL A 15 8.98 18.55 -12.46
CA VAL A 15 7.96 17.59 -12.89
C VAL A 15 8.44 16.16 -12.66
N ALA A 16 9.70 15.84 -12.97
CA ALA A 16 10.25 14.51 -12.76
C ALA A 16 10.23 14.12 -11.27
N THR A 17 10.56 15.05 -10.36
CA THR A 17 10.56 14.80 -8.93
C THR A 17 9.15 14.51 -8.41
N ALA A 18 8.14 15.25 -8.88
CA ALA A 18 6.76 15.05 -8.47
C ALA A 18 6.24 13.67 -8.91
N ALA A 19 6.58 13.22 -10.11
CA ALA A 19 6.18 11.91 -10.61
C ALA A 19 6.78 10.78 -9.78
N GLN A 20 8.05 10.90 -9.40
CA GLN A 20 8.72 9.89 -8.57
C GLN A 20 8.09 9.76 -7.19
N ALA A 21 7.65 10.86 -6.59
CA ALA A 21 7.06 10.87 -5.26
C ALA A 21 5.74 10.11 -5.19
N GLN A 22 5.08 9.85 -6.33
CA GLN A 22 3.80 9.15 -6.39
C GLN A 22 3.93 7.66 -6.68
N MET A 23 5.13 7.17 -6.96
CA MET A 23 5.33 5.76 -7.27
C MET A 23 5.36 4.92 -6.00
N PRO A 24 4.65 3.77 -5.97
CA PRO A 24 4.74 2.87 -4.83
C PRO A 24 6.12 2.22 -4.75
N PRO A 25 6.55 1.82 -3.55
CA PRO A 25 7.81 1.10 -3.41
C PRO A 25 7.74 -0.25 -4.12
N THR A 26 8.88 -0.72 -4.61
CA THR A 26 8.96 -1.95 -5.41
C THR A 26 9.37 -3.16 -4.61
N ASN A 27 9.82 -3.00 -3.36
CA ASN A 27 10.25 -4.12 -2.54
C ASN A 27 9.54 -4.12 -1.18
N PHE A 28 9.52 -5.30 -0.56
CA PHE A 28 8.82 -5.50 0.70
C PHE A 28 9.41 -4.68 1.84
N ASP A 29 10.72 -4.56 1.92
CA ASP A 29 11.35 -3.84 3.03
C ASP A 29 10.91 -2.39 3.08
N GLN A 30 10.79 -1.75 1.92
CA GLN A 30 10.29 -0.38 1.85
C GLN A 30 8.80 -0.31 2.15
N ALA A 31 8.05 -1.24 1.59
CA ALA A 31 6.58 -1.25 1.72
C ALA A 31 6.13 -1.52 3.15
N ALA A 32 6.86 -2.36 3.89
CA ALA A 32 6.49 -2.78 5.23
C ALA A 32 6.49 -1.63 6.24
N TYR A 33 7.21 -0.56 5.97
CA TYR A 33 7.34 0.57 6.89
C TYR A 33 6.47 1.77 6.50
N ILE A 34 5.59 1.62 5.53
CA ILE A 34 4.63 2.67 5.18
C ILE A 34 3.50 2.64 6.21
N THR A 35 3.24 3.81 6.82
CA THR A 35 2.14 3.92 7.79
C THR A 35 0.79 4.01 7.09
N CYS A 36 -0.28 3.73 7.83
CA CYS A 36 -1.64 3.94 7.33
C CYS A 36 -1.84 5.36 6.84
N LYS A 37 -1.33 6.35 7.58
CA LYS A 37 -1.44 7.76 7.23
C LYS A 37 -0.74 8.05 5.89
N GLN A 38 0.47 7.52 5.71
CA GLN A 38 1.21 7.71 4.46
C GLN A 38 0.49 7.05 3.28
N ALA A 39 -0.04 5.85 3.48
CA ALA A 39 -0.80 5.16 2.45
C ALA A 39 -2.08 5.94 2.07
N HIS A 40 -2.76 6.50 3.06
CA HIS A 40 -3.97 7.30 2.82
C HIS A 40 -3.68 8.53 1.95
N ALA A 41 -2.49 9.11 2.08
CA ALA A 41 -2.09 10.27 1.30
C ALA A 41 -1.68 9.93 -0.15
N MET A 42 -1.50 8.65 -0.47
CA MET A 42 -1.15 8.21 -1.82
C MET A 42 -2.34 8.32 -2.77
N GLN A 43 -2.06 8.36 -4.07
CA GLN A 43 -3.11 8.24 -5.08
C GLN A 43 -3.85 6.91 -4.92
N PRO A 44 -5.17 6.87 -5.19
CA PRO A 44 -5.96 5.65 -4.97
C PRO A 44 -5.40 4.40 -5.64
N GLU A 45 -4.93 4.51 -6.88
CA GLU A 45 -4.37 3.36 -7.58
C GLU A 45 -3.07 2.87 -6.97
N ALA A 46 -2.18 3.79 -6.57
CA ALA A 46 -0.93 3.44 -5.92
C ALA A 46 -1.19 2.80 -4.56
N ARG A 47 -2.15 3.33 -3.81
CA ARG A 47 -2.54 2.78 -2.51
C ARG A 47 -3.09 1.37 -2.65
N LYS A 48 -3.92 1.14 -3.65
CA LYS A 48 -4.48 -0.18 -3.93
C LYS A 48 -3.39 -1.19 -4.28
N THR A 49 -2.46 -0.81 -5.15
CA THR A 49 -1.34 -1.66 -5.53
C THR A 49 -0.48 -2.01 -4.31
N LEU A 50 -0.20 -1.04 -3.46
CA LEU A 50 0.54 -1.26 -2.22
C LEU A 50 -0.19 -2.24 -1.29
N ALA A 51 -1.48 -2.05 -1.09
CA ALA A 51 -2.26 -2.91 -0.21
C ALA A 51 -2.29 -4.34 -0.72
N ILE A 52 -2.47 -4.54 -2.01
CA ILE A 52 -2.45 -5.88 -2.62
C ILE A 52 -1.08 -6.53 -2.45
N PHE A 53 -0.02 -5.79 -2.68
CA PHE A 53 1.35 -6.29 -2.53
C PHE A 53 1.61 -6.77 -1.09
N LEU A 54 1.24 -5.97 -0.10
CA LEU A 54 1.42 -6.32 1.31
C LEU A 54 0.52 -7.48 1.73
N ALA A 55 -0.72 -7.49 1.25
CA ALA A 55 -1.66 -8.56 1.56
C ALA A 55 -1.18 -9.90 0.98
N GLU A 56 -0.59 -9.88 -0.20
CA GLU A 56 -0.02 -11.09 -0.80
C GLU A 56 1.13 -11.64 0.04
N HIS A 57 2.01 -10.77 0.53
CA HIS A 57 3.10 -11.19 1.41
C HIS A 57 2.58 -11.81 2.71
N ALA A 58 1.63 -11.16 3.35
CA ALA A 58 1.08 -11.65 4.61
C ALA A 58 0.34 -12.98 4.42
N SER A 59 -0.47 -13.09 3.36
CA SER A 59 -1.24 -14.30 3.11
C SER A 59 -0.34 -15.49 2.79
N ARG A 60 0.74 -15.28 2.03
CA ARG A 60 1.72 -16.34 1.75
C ARG A 60 2.41 -16.80 3.04
N TYR A 61 2.78 -15.87 3.89
CA TYR A 61 3.42 -16.20 5.15
C TYR A 61 2.51 -17.09 6.02
N HIS A 62 1.21 -16.80 6.03
CA HIS A 62 0.25 -17.57 6.81
C HIS A 62 -0.34 -18.79 6.08
N GLY A 63 0.09 -19.04 4.86
CA GLY A 63 -0.35 -20.21 4.11
C GLY A 63 -1.81 -20.16 3.65
N VAL A 64 -2.35 -18.97 3.48
CA VAL A 64 -3.74 -18.77 3.05
C VAL A 64 -3.78 -17.92 1.79
N ALA A 65 -4.93 -17.94 1.11
CA ALA A 65 -5.21 -17.07 -0.02
C ALA A 65 -6.35 -16.12 0.35
N ILE A 66 -6.31 -14.92 -0.21
CA ILE A 66 -7.40 -13.96 -0.05
C ILE A 66 -8.26 -14.04 -1.31
N PRO A 67 -9.47 -14.59 -1.22
CA PRO A 67 -10.32 -14.72 -2.40
C PRO A 67 -10.99 -13.39 -2.73
N ASP A 68 -11.45 -13.28 -3.97
CA ASP A 68 -12.37 -12.22 -4.33
C ASP A 68 -13.72 -12.53 -3.68
N GLY A 69 -14.51 -11.50 -3.40
CA GLY A 69 -15.84 -11.68 -2.82
C GLY A 69 -15.89 -11.34 -1.34
N ALA A 70 -16.74 -12.04 -0.60
CA ALA A 70 -17.11 -11.62 0.77
C ALA A 70 -15.93 -11.63 1.75
N GLU A 71 -15.09 -12.67 1.74
CA GLU A 71 -13.96 -12.75 2.66
C GLU A 71 -12.90 -11.70 2.35
N GLY A 72 -12.62 -11.46 1.07
CA GLY A 72 -11.69 -10.41 0.67
C GLY A 72 -12.22 -9.03 1.04
N ALA A 73 -13.50 -8.79 0.84
CA ALA A 73 -14.15 -7.53 1.23
C ALA A 73 -14.10 -7.33 2.74
N GLN A 74 -14.26 -8.39 3.53
CA GLN A 74 -14.17 -8.31 4.99
C GLN A 74 -12.78 -7.92 5.45
N ILE A 75 -11.74 -8.49 4.83
CA ILE A 75 -10.36 -8.10 5.14
C ILE A 75 -10.14 -6.63 4.82
N ALA A 76 -10.59 -6.16 3.66
CA ALA A 76 -10.47 -4.75 3.29
C ALA A 76 -11.19 -3.84 4.29
N TYR A 77 -12.36 -4.24 4.74
CA TYR A 77 -13.12 -3.52 5.77
C TYR A 77 -12.33 -3.41 7.07
N LEU A 78 -11.75 -4.52 7.54
CA LEU A 78 -10.96 -4.54 8.77
C LEU A 78 -9.70 -3.68 8.65
N VAL A 79 -9.07 -3.67 7.49
CA VAL A 79 -7.89 -2.83 7.25
C VAL A 79 -8.27 -1.35 7.33
N ARG A 80 -9.36 -0.96 6.67
CA ARG A 80 -9.82 0.43 6.73
C ARG A 80 -10.15 0.85 8.17
N GLY A 81 -10.84 0.00 8.91
CA GLY A 81 -11.16 0.27 10.31
C GLY A 81 -9.92 0.36 11.18
N GLY A 82 -9.00 -0.55 11.02
CA GLY A 82 -7.74 -0.56 11.77
C GLY A 82 -6.89 0.67 11.50
N CYS A 83 -6.78 1.07 10.24
CA CYS A 83 -6.05 2.27 9.87
C CYS A 83 -6.72 3.55 10.39
N THR A 84 -8.05 3.58 10.41
CA THR A 84 -8.77 4.73 10.98
C THR A 84 -8.48 4.88 12.47
N LEU A 85 -8.44 3.77 13.20
CA LEU A 85 -8.16 3.77 14.63
C LEU A 85 -6.69 4.02 14.96
N ALA A 86 -5.78 3.61 14.09
CA ALA A 86 -4.34 3.68 14.34
C ALA A 86 -3.62 4.20 13.09
N PRO A 87 -3.75 5.50 12.76
CA PRO A 87 -3.15 6.06 11.54
C PRO A 87 -1.63 5.99 11.50
N ASP A 88 -0.98 5.93 12.66
CA ASP A 88 0.48 5.84 12.74
C ASP A 88 1.00 4.40 12.70
N ALA A 89 0.11 3.40 12.70
CA ALA A 89 0.52 2.01 12.57
C ALA A 89 1.02 1.74 11.15
N TYR A 90 1.89 0.76 11.01
CA TYR A 90 2.31 0.31 9.68
C TYR A 90 1.15 -0.38 8.99
N LEU A 91 0.93 -0.05 7.74
CA LEU A 91 -0.14 -0.66 6.95
C LEU A 91 0.00 -2.18 6.92
N PHE A 92 1.22 -2.68 6.77
CA PHE A 92 1.46 -4.12 6.75
C PHE A 92 1.00 -4.80 8.04
N THR A 93 1.26 -4.19 9.19
CA THR A 93 0.81 -4.74 10.48
C THR A 93 -0.70 -4.82 10.55
N VAL A 94 -1.40 -3.78 10.09
CA VAL A 94 -2.87 -3.77 10.10
C VAL A 94 -3.41 -4.86 9.16
N ILE A 95 -2.82 -5.00 7.97
CA ILE A 95 -3.21 -6.04 7.02
C ILE A 95 -2.97 -7.44 7.61
N ASP A 96 -1.81 -7.65 8.20
CA ASP A 96 -1.47 -8.94 8.78
C ASP A 96 -2.45 -9.35 9.88
N ARG A 97 -2.82 -8.42 10.74
CA ARG A 97 -3.79 -8.67 11.80
C ARG A 97 -5.20 -8.93 11.26
N ALA A 98 -5.57 -8.25 10.19
CA ALA A 98 -6.87 -8.50 9.55
C ALA A 98 -6.93 -9.93 8.98
N ILE A 99 -5.84 -10.38 8.35
CA ILE A 99 -5.75 -11.75 7.83
C ILE A 99 -5.83 -12.76 8.99
N LEU A 100 -5.10 -12.53 10.06
CA LEU A 100 -5.13 -13.41 11.24
C LEU A 100 -6.53 -13.51 11.84
N ALA A 101 -7.26 -12.40 11.87
CA ALA A 101 -8.62 -12.39 12.41
C ALA A 101 -9.58 -13.23 11.57
N GLU A 102 -9.29 -13.43 10.30
CA GLU A 102 -10.16 -14.18 9.36
C GLU A 102 -9.56 -15.51 8.93
N MET A 103 -8.50 -15.98 9.58
CA MET A 103 -7.74 -17.16 9.15
C MET A 103 -8.59 -18.39 8.92
N THR A 104 -9.56 -18.65 9.81
CA THR A 104 -10.39 -19.85 9.72
C THR A 104 -11.34 -19.83 8.55
N LYS A 105 -11.59 -18.65 7.99
CA LYS A 105 -12.51 -18.47 6.85
C LYS A 105 -11.79 -18.38 5.53
N LEU A 106 -10.47 -18.29 5.54
CA LEU A 106 -9.70 -18.14 4.32
C LEU A 106 -9.27 -19.51 3.78
N PRO A 107 -9.32 -19.71 2.46
CA PRO A 107 -8.85 -20.97 1.87
C PRO A 107 -7.35 -21.10 2.06
N LYS A 108 -6.91 -22.32 2.25
CA LYS A 108 -5.48 -22.61 2.34
C LYS A 108 -4.84 -22.46 0.97
N ARG A 109 -3.64 -21.90 0.96
CA ARG A 109 -2.85 -21.78 -0.26
C ARG A 109 -2.27 -23.15 -0.60
N GLN A 110 -2.36 -23.48 -1.86
CA GLN A 110 -1.84 -24.77 -2.37
C GLN A 110 -0.48 -24.62 -3.03
#